data_38a1a8ddc9736962ff7745d3ea68dee8
#
_entry.id   38a1a8ddc9736962ff7745d3ea68dee8
#
_cell.length_a   1.000
_cell.length_b   1.000
_cell.length_c   1.000
_cell.angle_alpha   90.00
_cell.angle_beta   90.00
_cell.angle_gamma   90.00
#
_symmetry.space_group_name_H-M   'P 1'
#
loop_
_entity.id
_entity.type
_entity.pdbx_description
1 polymer ?
#
loop_
_entity_poly.entity_id
_entity_poly.type
_entity_poly.pdbx_seq_one_letter_code
_entity_poly.pdbx_strand_id
1 'polypeptide(L)'
;NDAAMPGDANRIISNGTSAGGALSVLLGASANQPDYEPYLKALGAADAPDDIFAVSAYCPISILEQADAAYEWEFNGVDDYARIDMRQIDFHVERKLVKGVLTSEQNKISSQLKPLFTEYVNALHLLGPDGRKLSLDAQGNGSFKTHVTSYLAASAQKQLDAGKDLSDRGWLALQDGKVKAVDFAAFARAAGRQKTPPAFDGLALDNGENQEFGTDTVDARHFTAYSAAHSTVKDAGVADAQTVRLMNPMNYIAHRQAGPQHWRIRVGTADRDTSHAIAVILATRLQNTGKQVDLFMPWDVPHSGDY
;
A
#
# COMPACT_ATOMS: atom_id res chain seq x y z
N ASN A 1 30.84 -7.21 -14.56
CA ASN A 1 31.26 -8.10 -13.48
C ASN A 1 32.64 -7.70 -12.99
N ASP A 2 32.72 -6.94 -11.91
CA ASP A 2 33.98 -6.62 -11.25
C ASP A 2 34.32 -7.78 -10.31
N ALA A 3 35.47 -8.44 -10.55
CA ALA A 3 35.92 -9.55 -9.72
C ALA A 3 36.22 -9.14 -8.26
N ALA A 4 36.36 -7.83 -8.00
CA ALA A 4 36.52 -7.26 -6.66
C ALA A 4 35.18 -7.08 -5.89
N MET A 5 34.03 -7.20 -6.59
CA MET A 5 32.71 -7.11 -5.98
C MET A 5 32.11 -8.51 -5.83
N PRO A 6 32.14 -9.12 -4.63
CA PRO A 6 31.54 -10.42 -4.40
C PRO A 6 30.03 -10.30 -4.46
N GLY A 7 29.44 -10.77 -5.54
CA GLY A 7 27.99 -10.79 -5.74
C GLY A 7 27.62 -11.69 -6.90
N ASP A 8 26.40 -12.20 -6.87
CA ASP A 8 25.83 -12.97 -7.97
C ASP A 8 24.80 -12.10 -8.69
N ALA A 9 25.11 -11.70 -9.92
CA ALA A 9 24.22 -10.88 -10.75
C ALA A 9 22.87 -11.55 -11.04
N ASN A 10 22.78 -12.88 -10.88
CA ASN A 10 21.52 -13.62 -11.05
C ASN A 10 20.72 -13.74 -9.73
N ARG A 11 21.20 -13.16 -8.64
CA ARG A 11 20.56 -13.19 -7.32
C ARG A 11 20.40 -11.80 -6.71
N ILE A 12 20.01 -10.84 -7.51
CA ILE A 12 19.72 -9.48 -7.04
C ILE A 12 18.37 -9.52 -6.30
N ILE A 13 18.34 -8.97 -5.10
CA ILE A 13 17.13 -8.82 -4.28
C ILE A 13 16.89 -7.33 -4.08
N SER A 14 15.72 -6.85 -4.48
CA SER A 14 15.28 -5.51 -4.09
C SER A 14 14.71 -5.53 -2.67
N ASN A 15 15.05 -4.51 -1.88
CA ASN A 15 14.53 -4.36 -0.52
C ASN A 15 14.21 -2.90 -0.24
N GLY A 16 13.14 -2.64 0.48
CA GLY A 16 12.78 -1.28 0.88
C GLY A 16 11.55 -1.21 1.77
N THR A 17 11.41 -0.05 2.42
CA THR A 17 10.33 0.25 3.36
C THR A 17 9.53 1.44 2.84
N SER A 18 8.20 1.45 3.00
CA SER A 18 7.32 2.56 2.61
C SER A 18 7.42 2.87 1.11
N ALA A 19 7.79 4.07 0.71
CA ALA A 19 8.10 4.42 -0.68
C ALA A 19 9.21 3.54 -1.27
N GLY A 20 10.25 3.22 -0.49
CA GLY A 20 11.29 2.25 -0.89
C GLY A 20 10.74 0.83 -1.08
N GLY A 21 9.74 0.44 -0.30
CA GLY A 21 8.99 -0.80 -0.49
C GLY A 21 8.20 -0.79 -1.79
N ALA A 22 7.54 0.33 -2.11
CA ALA A 22 6.84 0.53 -3.37
C ALA A 22 7.79 0.46 -4.57
N LEU A 23 8.95 1.14 -4.51
CA LEU A 23 9.98 1.07 -5.54
C LEU A 23 10.53 -0.35 -5.73
N SER A 24 10.74 -1.09 -4.63
CA SER A 24 11.18 -2.49 -4.70
C SER A 24 10.16 -3.38 -5.39
N VAL A 25 8.88 -3.18 -5.10
CA VAL A 25 7.77 -3.87 -5.75
C VAL A 25 7.69 -3.50 -7.24
N LEU A 26 7.80 -2.21 -7.53
CA LEU A 26 7.73 -1.71 -8.90
C LEU A 26 8.85 -2.29 -9.76
N LEU A 27 10.09 -2.28 -9.28
CA LEU A 27 11.24 -2.87 -9.97
C LEU A 27 10.99 -4.36 -10.27
N GLY A 28 10.51 -5.13 -9.30
CA GLY A 28 10.20 -6.54 -9.52
C GLY A 28 9.05 -6.77 -10.50
N ALA A 29 8.02 -5.93 -10.49
CA ALA A 29 6.86 -6.07 -11.34
C ALA A 29 7.13 -5.62 -12.79
N SER A 30 7.95 -4.58 -12.97
CA SER A 30 8.24 -3.96 -14.27
C SER A 30 9.43 -4.58 -15.03
N ALA A 31 9.98 -5.68 -14.54
CA ALA A 31 11.13 -6.34 -15.14
C ALA A 31 10.99 -6.53 -16.65
N ASN A 32 11.97 -6.03 -17.40
CA ASN A 32 12.07 -6.10 -18.86
C ASN A 32 10.82 -5.55 -19.60
N GLN A 33 10.10 -4.59 -19.00
CA GLN A 33 8.93 -3.99 -19.65
C GLN A 33 9.31 -2.88 -20.62
N PRO A 34 8.83 -2.94 -21.87
CA PRO A 34 9.19 -1.97 -22.90
C PRO A 34 8.75 -0.54 -22.58
N ASP A 35 7.76 -0.37 -21.71
CA ASP A 35 7.28 0.95 -21.25
C ASP A 35 8.41 1.78 -20.60
N TYR A 36 9.42 1.15 -20.01
CA TYR A 36 10.57 1.81 -19.36
C TYR A 36 11.76 2.04 -20.28
N GLU A 37 11.87 1.33 -21.39
CA GLU A 37 13.03 1.42 -22.31
C GLU A 37 13.37 2.85 -22.75
N PRO A 38 12.41 3.71 -23.13
CA PRO A 38 12.73 5.08 -23.55
C PRO A 38 13.41 5.89 -22.45
N TYR A 39 12.99 5.70 -21.20
CA TYR A 39 13.54 6.40 -20.05
C TYR A 39 14.92 5.87 -19.67
N LEU A 40 15.10 4.56 -19.63
CA LEU A 40 16.39 3.93 -19.38
C LEU A 40 17.43 4.34 -20.43
N LYS A 41 17.05 4.35 -21.70
CA LYS A 41 17.90 4.81 -22.79
C LYS A 41 18.27 6.29 -22.68
N ALA A 42 17.32 7.15 -22.32
CA ALA A 42 17.56 8.58 -22.12
C ALA A 42 18.54 8.84 -20.97
N LEU A 43 18.50 7.99 -19.92
CA LEU A 43 19.43 8.05 -18.79
C LEU A 43 20.81 7.42 -19.09
N GLY A 44 21.00 6.81 -20.28
CA GLY A 44 22.24 6.12 -20.62
C GLY A 44 22.44 4.81 -19.85
N ALA A 45 21.35 4.16 -19.42
CA ALA A 45 21.44 2.86 -18.76
C ALA A 45 22.08 1.82 -19.70
N ALA A 46 22.78 0.84 -19.10
CA ALA A 46 23.36 -0.26 -19.86
C ALA A 46 22.26 -1.09 -20.56
N ASP A 47 22.56 -1.56 -21.77
CA ASP A 47 21.71 -2.52 -22.47
C ASP A 47 21.84 -3.90 -21.81
N ALA A 48 21.07 -4.11 -20.75
CA ALA A 48 21.06 -5.32 -19.95
C ALA A 48 19.65 -5.58 -19.40
N PRO A 49 19.29 -6.86 -19.17
CA PRO A 49 18.04 -7.20 -18.48
C PRO A 49 17.99 -6.54 -17.11
N ASP A 50 16.82 -6.06 -16.71
CA ASP A 50 16.55 -5.46 -15.41
C ASP A 50 15.72 -6.37 -14.47
N ASP A 51 15.57 -7.64 -14.83
CA ASP A 51 14.93 -8.63 -13.98
C ASP A 51 15.79 -8.97 -12.75
N ILE A 52 15.11 -9.20 -11.64
CA ILE A 52 15.72 -9.49 -10.34
C ILE A 52 15.27 -10.85 -9.81
N PHE A 53 16.01 -11.41 -8.85
CA PHE A 53 15.72 -12.72 -8.27
C PHE A 53 14.54 -12.69 -7.30
N ALA A 54 14.47 -11.68 -6.43
CA ALA A 54 13.44 -11.59 -5.39
C ALA A 54 13.13 -10.15 -4.98
N VAL A 55 11.97 -9.97 -4.40
CA VAL A 55 11.52 -8.71 -3.78
C VAL A 55 11.27 -8.93 -2.28
N SER A 56 11.78 -8.03 -1.45
CA SER A 56 11.46 -7.96 -0.02
C SER A 56 10.95 -6.56 0.31
N ALA A 57 9.63 -6.39 0.39
CA ALA A 57 8.97 -5.11 0.58
C ALA A 57 8.32 -5.01 1.96
N TYR A 58 8.60 -3.93 2.67
CA TYR A 58 8.02 -3.61 3.97
C TYR A 58 7.05 -2.44 3.81
N CYS A 59 5.83 -2.62 4.32
CA CYS A 59 4.72 -1.66 4.23
C CYS A 59 4.71 -0.87 2.90
N PRO A 60 4.72 -1.55 1.74
CA PRO A 60 4.82 -0.88 0.45
C PRO A 60 3.59 -0.01 0.21
N ILE A 61 3.81 1.29 -0.02
CA ILE A 61 2.76 2.23 -0.43
C ILE A 61 2.72 2.23 -1.95
N SER A 62 2.13 1.21 -2.51
CA SER A 62 1.95 1.04 -3.96
C SER A 62 0.50 1.29 -4.37
N ILE A 63 0.23 1.36 -5.67
CA ILE A 63 -1.12 1.59 -6.21
C ILE A 63 -1.66 2.95 -5.75
N LEU A 64 -0.84 4.00 -5.87
CA LEU A 64 -1.12 5.32 -5.31
C LEU A 64 -2.45 5.91 -5.79
N GLU A 65 -2.84 5.71 -7.07
CA GLU A 65 -4.10 6.18 -7.60
C GLU A 65 -5.35 5.55 -6.95
N GLN A 66 -5.17 4.52 -6.11
CA GLN A 66 -6.25 3.88 -5.34
C GLN A 66 -6.01 3.96 -3.82
N ALA A 67 -4.88 4.52 -3.41
CA ALA A 67 -4.48 4.52 -2.01
C ALA A 67 -5.44 5.34 -1.13
N ASP A 68 -5.94 6.46 -1.61
CA ASP A 68 -6.96 7.27 -0.92
C ASP A 68 -8.25 6.50 -0.67
N ALA A 69 -8.76 5.85 -1.71
CA ALA A 69 -9.97 5.06 -1.64
C ALA A 69 -9.80 3.83 -0.72
N ALA A 70 -8.64 3.18 -0.78
CA ALA A 70 -8.29 2.06 0.10
C ALA A 70 -8.20 2.50 1.56
N TYR A 71 -7.60 3.67 1.81
CA TYR A 71 -7.49 4.24 3.15
C TYR A 71 -8.87 4.50 3.75
N GLU A 72 -9.77 5.11 2.98
CA GLU A 72 -11.12 5.40 3.42
C GLU A 72 -12.02 4.16 3.48
N TRP A 73 -11.72 3.10 2.75
CA TRP A 73 -12.40 1.81 2.96
C TRP A 73 -12.10 1.22 4.34
N GLU A 74 -10.89 1.38 4.85
CA GLU A 74 -10.47 0.90 6.17
C GLU A 74 -10.87 1.84 7.29
N PHE A 75 -10.60 3.15 7.15
CA PHE A 75 -10.70 4.13 8.24
C PHE A 75 -11.94 5.03 8.20
N ASN A 76 -12.85 4.87 7.25
CA ASN A 76 -14.11 5.62 7.25
C ASN A 76 -14.90 5.33 8.53
N GLY A 77 -15.34 6.40 9.23
CA GLY A 77 -15.99 6.32 10.55
C GLY A 77 -15.01 6.27 11.73
N VAL A 78 -13.72 6.50 11.48
CA VAL A 78 -12.70 6.82 12.48
C VAL A 78 -12.38 8.30 12.34
N ASP A 79 -12.95 9.14 13.17
CA ASP A 79 -12.86 10.60 13.03
C ASP A 79 -11.66 11.20 13.74
N ASP A 80 -11.25 10.62 14.87
CA ASP A 80 -10.05 11.03 15.58
C ASP A 80 -8.79 10.63 14.80
N TYR A 81 -7.87 11.58 14.61
CA TYR A 81 -6.59 11.29 13.98
C TYR A 81 -5.41 11.72 14.85
N ALA A 82 -4.29 11.00 14.69
CA ALA A 82 -3.03 11.33 15.34
C ALA A 82 -1.87 11.03 14.39
N ARG A 83 -1.09 12.05 14.04
CA ARG A 83 0.07 11.94 13.16
C ARG A 83 1.30 12.59 13.77
N ILE A 84 2.44 12.20 13.29
CA ILE A 84 3.71 12.87 13.60
C ILE A 84 4.07 13.73 12.40
N ASP A 85 3.97 15.05 12.54
CA ASP A 85 4.53 15.98 11.57
C ASP A 85 6.03 16.00 11.74
N MET A 86 6.74 15.78 10.65
CA MET A 86 8.20 15.89 10.58
C MET A 86 8.55 17.16 9.80
N ARG A 87 9.33 18.04 10.42
CA ARG A 87 9.87 19.23 9.76
C ARG A 87 11.39 19.17 9.81
N GLN A 88 12.00 19.33 8.67
CA GLN A 88 13.43 19.52 8.61
C GLN A 88 13.72 21.02 8.84
N ILE A 89 14.41 21.31 9.92
CA ILE A 89 14.91 22.66 10.24
C ILE A 89 16.43 22.56 10.27
N ASP A 90 17.08 23.17 9.30
CA ASP A 90 18.51 23.03 9.05
C ASP A 90 18.92 21.55 8.91
N PHE A 91 19.71 21.03 9.83
CA PHE A 91 20.16 19.63 9.87
C PHE A 91 19.43 18.79 10.90
N HIS A 92 18.35 19.29 11.49
CA HIS A 92 17.56 18.60 12.51
C HIS A 92 16.15 18.27 11.99
N VAL A 93 15.66 17.10 12.38
CA VAL A 93 14.26 16.72 12.14
C VAL A 93 13.48 16.92 13.43
N GLU A 94 12.61 17.92 13.44
CA GLU A 94 11.62 18.09 14.51
C GLU A 94 10.42 17.16 14.26
N ARG A 95 10.01 16.49 15.32
CA ARG A 95 8.83 15.62 15.31
C ARG A 95 7.79 16.18 16.27
N LYS A 96 6.61 16.52 15.74
CA LYS A 96 5.50 17.04 16.51
C LYS A 96 4.29 16.11 16.38
N LEU A 97 3.79 15.61 17.50
CA LEU A 97 2.52 14.91 17.53
C LEU A 97 1.37 15.90 17.30
N VAL A 98 0.62 15.71 16.24
CA VAL A 98 -0.60 16.47 15.92
C VAL A 98 -1.80 15.55 16.08
N LYS A 99 -2.78 15.98 16.86
CA LYS A 99 -4.04 15.27 17.05
C LYS A 99 -5.19 16.17 16.64
N GLY A 100 -6.24 15.59 16.11
CA GLY A 100 -7.45 16.31 15.75
C GLY A 100 -8.62 15.38 15.51
N VAL A 101 -9.72 15.99 15.11
CA VAL A 101 -10.95 15.29 14.70
C VAL A 101 -11.28 15.75 13.29
N LEU A 102 -11.73 14.85 12.43
CA LEU A 102 -12.13 15.18 11.07
C LEU A 102 -13.26 16.22 11.08
N THR A 103 -13.14 17.22 10.23
CA THR A 103 -14.22 18.18 9.98
C THR A 103 -15.37 17.51 9.21
N SER A 104 -16.55 18.16 9.19
CA SER A 104 -17.68 17.68 8.41
C SER A 104 -17.34 17.54 6.91
N GLU A 105 -16.50 18.44 6.35
CA GLU A 105 -16.06 18.33 4.96
C GLU A 105 -15.11 17.16 4.75
N GLN A 106 -14.18 16.92 5.66
CA GLN A 106 -13.30 15.75 5.60
C GLN A 106 -14.09 14.44 5.71
N ASN A 107 -15.09 14.38 6.57
CA ASN A 107 -15.98 13.22 6.66
C ASN A 107 -16.79 12.99 5.37
N LYS A 108 -17.21 14.07 4.69
CA LYS A 108 -17.84 13.97 3.39
C LYS A 108 -16.90 13.42 2.33
N ILE A 109 -15.65 13.91 2.28
CA ILE A 109 -14.60 13.40 1.38
C ILE A 109 -14.36 11.91 1.64
N SER A 110 -14.19 11.51 2.90
CA SER A 110 -14.03 10.11 3.31
C SER A 110 -15.17 9.23 2.78
N SER A 111 -16.41 9.70 2.92
CA SER A 111 -17.60 8.98 2.48
C SER A 111 -17.74 8.90 0.95
N GLN A 112 -17.14 9.83 0.22
CA GLN A 112 -17.10 9.84 -1.24
C GLN A 112 -15.99 8.91 -1.79
N LEU A 113 -14.85 8.82 -1.11
CA LEU A 113 -13.70 8.00 -1.53
C LEU A 113 -13.94 6.50 -1.28
N LYS A 114 -14.54 6.15 -0.15
CA LYS A 114 -14.76 4.75 0.25
C LYS A 114 -15.40 3.85 -0.84
N PRO A 115 -16.50 4.24 -1.51
CA PRO A 115 -17.12 3.40 -2.54
C PRO A 115 -16.25 3.17 -3.77
N LEU A 116 -15.33 4.11 -4.09
CA LEU A 116 -14.41 3.97 -5.23
C LEU A 116 -13.49 2.74 -5.05
N PHE A 117 -13.12 2.43 -3.81
CA PHE A 117 -12.35 1.22 -3.53
C PHE A 117 -13.11 -0.06 -3.83
N THR A 118 -14.41 -0.11 -3.53
CA THR A 118 -15.27 -1.25 -3.87
C THR A 118 -15.29 -1.51 -5.36
N GLU A 119 -15.45 -0.45 -6.16
CA GLU A 119 -15.44 -0.55 -7.63
C GLU A 119 -14.09 -1.07 -8.13
N TYR A 120 -13.00 -0.53 -7.62
CA TYR A 120 -11.65 -0.96 -7.98
C TYR A 120 -11.40 -2.44 -7.67
N VAL A 121 -11.66 -2.88 -6.43
CA VAL A 121 -11.46 -4.29 -6.03
C VAL A 121 -12.26 -5.24 -6.91
N ASN A 122 -13.50 -4.90 -7.19
CA ASN A 122 -14.39 -5.74 -8.02
C ASN A 122 -13.93 -5.82 -9.49
N ALA A 123 -13.32 -4.76 -10.01
CA ALA A 123 -12.73 -4.72 -11.34
C ALA A 123 -11.43 -5.54 -11.48
N LEU A 124 -10.71 -5.77 -10.38
CA LEU A 124 -9.48 -6.55 -10.38
C LEU A 124 -9.69 -8.05 -10.65
N HIS A 125 -10.86 -8.60 -10.40
CA HIS A 125 -11.18 -10.03 -10.54
C HIS A 125 -10.20 -10.96 -9.80
N LEU A 126 -9.76 -10.56 -8.61
CA LEU A 126 -8.86 -11.35 -7.78
C LEU A 126 -9.51 -12.67 -7.35
N LEU A 127 -8.71 -13.72 -7.27
CA LEU A 127 -9.14 -15.03 -6.78
C LEU A 127 -8.55 -15.28 -5.39
N GLY A 128 -9.39 -15.75 -4.49
CA GLY A 128 -8.97 -16.22 -3.17
C GLY A 128 -8.21 -17.55 -3.22
N PRO A 129 -7.72 -18.04 -2.08
CA PRO A 129 -7.01 -19.32 -1.99
C PRO A 129 -7.86 -20.53 -2.44
N ASP A 130 -9.16 -20.40 -2.38
CA ASP A 130 -10.13 -21.43 -2.83
C ASP A 130 -10.49 -21.32 -4.32
N GLY A 131 -9.85 -20.41 -5.07
CA GLY A 131 -10.10 -20.14 -6.48
C GLY A 131 -11.39 -19.35 -6.77
N ARG A 132 -12.12 -18.91 -5.74
CA ARG A 132 -13.31 -18.10 -5.90
C ARG A 132 -12.97 -16.62 -6.04
N LYS A 133 -13.80 -15.89 -6.78
CA LYS A 133 -13.67 -14.46 -6.95
C LYS A 133 -13.82 -13.73 -5.62
N LEU A 134 -12.88 -12.86 -5.32
CA LEU A 134 -12.96 -11.92 -4.21
C LEU A 134 -13.74 -10.67 -4.65
N SER A 135 -14.66 -10.22 -3.80
CA SER A 135 -15.52 -9.07 -4.10
C SER A 135 -15.94 -8.33 -2.85
N LEU A 136 -16.40 -7.10 -3.05
CA LEU A 136 -17.03 -6.24 -2.06
C LEU A 136 -18.44 -5.87 -2.52
N ASP A 137 -19.37 -5.76 -1.57
CA ASP A 137 -20.69 -5.18 -1.77
C ASP A 137 -20.65 -3.65 -1.67
N ALA A 138 -21.78 -2.98 -1.87
CA ALA A 138 -21.88 -1.53 -1.82
C ALA A 138 -21.52 -0.92 -0.45
N GLN A 139 -21.55 -1.71 0.61
CA GLN A 139 -21.14 -1.32 1.97
C GLN A 139 -19.66 -1.57 2.24
N GLY A 140 -18.93 -2.15 1.28
CA GLY A 140 -17.53 -2.50 1.42
C GLY A 140 -17.31 -3.80 2.22
N ASN A 141 -18.32 -4.67 2.31
CA ASN A 141 -18.22 -6.00 2.91
C ASN A 141 -18.10 -7.07 1.81
N GLY A 142 -17.73 -8.28 2.21
CA GLY A 142 -17.69 -9.40 1.28
C GLY A 142 -16.42 -10.25 1.41
N SER A 143 -16.22 -11.12 0.40
CA SER A 143 -15.12 -12.09 0.44
C SER A 143 -13.74 -11.45 0.45
N PHE A 144 -13.56 -10.29 -0.18
CA PHE A 144 -12.29 -9.57 -0.12
C PHE A 144 -11.99 -9.07 1.30
N LYS A 145 -12.99 -8.51 2.00
CA LYS A 145 -12.83 -8.09 3.41
C LYS A 145 -12.47 -9.28 4.30
N THR A 146 -13.13 -10.42 4.11
CA THR A 146 -12.80 -11.66 4.82
C THR A 146 -11.37 -12.11 4.52
N HIS A 147 -10.92 -11.94 3.28
CA HIS A 147 -9.55 -12.26 2.90
C HIS A 147 -8.53 -11.36 3.60
N VAL A 148 -8.76 -10.04 3.66
CA VAL A 148 -7.91 -9.10 4.43
C VAL A 148 -7.87 -9.49 5.90
N THR A 149 -9.02 -9.69 6.52
CA THR A 149 -9.12 -10.04 7.95
C THR A 149 -8.52 -11.40 8.28
N SER A 150 -8.40 -12.31 7.32
CA SER A 150 -7.74 -13.60 7.53
C SER A 150 -6.24 -13.46 7.85
N TYR A 151 -5.57 -12.47 7.28
CA TYR A 151 -4.16 -12.18 7.61
C TYR A 151 -4.01 -11.59 9.01
N LEU A 152 -4.94 -10.71 9.44
CA LEU A 152 -4.98 -10.19 10.81
C LEU A 152 -5.26 -11.34 11.81
N ALA A 153 -6.21 -12.21 11.49
CA ALA A 153 -6.52 -13.38 12.32
C ALA A 153 -5.33 -14.35 12.43
N ALA A 154 -4.61 -14.60 11.33
CA ALA A 154 -3.43 -15.45 11.34
C ALA A 154 -2.30 -14.85 12.19
N SER A 155 -2.11 -13.53 12.14
CA SER A 155 -1.15 -12.82 12.99
C SER A 155 -1.53 -12.94 14.47
N ALA A 156 -2.79 -12.68 14.82
CA ALA A 156 -3.31 -12.84 16.18
C ALA A 156 -3.16 -14.29 16.68
N GLN A 157 -3.52 -15.27 15.84
CA GLN A 157 -3.40 -16.68 16.19
C GLN A 157 -1.97 -17.06 16.54
N LYS A 158 -0.99 -16.56 15.78
CA LYS A 158 0.43 -16.80 16.07
C LYS A 158 0.84 -16.27 17.45
N GLN A 159 0.25 -15.16 17.91
CA GLN A 159 0.51 -14.64 19.26
C GLN A 159 -0.14 -15.50 20.33
N LEU A 160 -1.38 -15.97 20.12
CA LEU A 160 -2.05 -16.91 21.04
C LEU A 160 -1.29 -18.23 21.14
N ASP A 161 -0.84 -18.80 20.02
CA ASP A 161 -0.04 -20.02 19.98
C ASP A 161 1.32 -19.85 20.70
N ALA A 162 1.84 -18.62 20.75
CA ALA A 162 3.02 -18.24 21.53
C ALA A 162 2.70 -17.94 23.02
N GLY A 163 1.48 -18.16 23.48
CA GLY A 163 1.05 -17.98 24.87
C GLY A 163 0.74 -16.54 25.29
N LYS A 164 0.60 -15.61 24.34
CA LYS A 164 0.19 -14.24 24.68
C LYS A 164 -1.31 -14.16 24.95
N ASP A 165 -1.68 -13.38 25.95
CA ASP A 165 -3.06 -13.00 26.18
C ASP A 165 -3.48 -11.86 25.25
N LEU A 166 -4.56 -12.07 24.49
CA LEU A 166 -5.15 -11.09 23.59
C LEU A 166 -6.60 -10.75 23.98
N SER A 167 -7.01 -11.04 25.22
CA SER A 167 -8.37 -10.79 25.69
C SER A 167 -8.73 -9.30 25.76
N ASP A 168 -7.74 -8.41 25.80
CA ASP A 168 -7.86 -6.96 25.75
C ASP A 168 -8.14 -6.42 24.33
N ARG A 169 -7.98 -7.26 23.30
CA ARG A 169 -8.20 -6.89 21.90
C ARG A 169 -9.69 -7.05 21.54
N GLY A 170 -10.50 -6.06 21.91
CA GLY A 170 -11.95 -6.09 21.72
C GLY A 170 -12.44 -6.26 20.28
N TRP A 171 -11.53 -6.20 19.28
CA TRP A 171 -11.82 -6.47 17.87
C TRP A 171 -11.61 -7.95 17.46
N LEU A 172 -11.13 -8.80 18.40
CA LEU A 172 -10.99 -10.25 18.20
C LEU A 172 -12.12 -11.01 18.91
N ALA A 173 -12.78 -11.88 18.17
CA ALA A 173 -13.60 -12.92 18.78
C ALA A 173 -12.73 -14.15 19.07
N LEU A 174 -12.48 -14.42 20.33
CA LEU A 174 -11.64 -15.53 20.78
C LEU A 174 -12.50 -16.63 21.40
N GLN A 175 -12.20 -17.90 21.09
CA GLN A 175 -12.85 -19.07 21.69
C GLN A 175 -11.89 -20.24 21.68
N ASP A 176 -11.71 -20.90 22.83
CA ASP A 176 -10.88 -22.11 22.98
C ASP A 176 -9.46 -21.93 22.43
N GLY A 177 -8.81 -20.80 22.72
CA GLY A 177 -7.48 -20.47 22.24
C GLY A 177 -7.38 -20.22 20.72
N LYS A 178 -8.51 -19.99 20.06
CA LYS A 178 -8.58 -19.74 18.61
C LYS A 178 -9.24 -18.40 18.30
N VAL A 179 -8.71 -17.73 17.27
CA VAL A 179 -9.33 -16.57 16.65
C VAL A 179 -10.49 -17.06 15.78
N LYS A 180 -11.71 -16.68 16.11
CA LYS A 180 -12.92 -17.04 15.36
C LYS A 180 -13.32 -16.00 14.35
N ALA A 181 -13.15 -14.72 14.69
CA ALA A 181 -13.47 -13.61 13.80
C ALA A 181 -12.66 -12.36 14.18
N VAL A 182 -12.56 -11.47 13.21
CA VAL A 182 -12.01 -10.12 13.34
C VAL A 182 -13.12 -9.13 13.00
N ASP A 183 -13.49 -8.28 13.94
CA ASP A 183 -14.29 -7.09 13.66
C ASP A 183 -13.37 -6.02 13.05
N PHE A 184 -13.42 -5.90 11.71
CA PHE A 184 -12.53 -5.01 10.98
C PHE A 184 -12.76 -3.52 11.30
N ALA A 185 -14.00 -3.13 11.56
CA ALA A 185 -14.30 -1.75 11.94
C ALA A 185 -13.79 -1.42 13.36
N ALA A 186 -13.91 -2.38 14.30
CA ALA A 186 -13.34 -2.23 15.63
C ALA A 186 -11.80 -2.27 15.59
N PHE A 187 -11.22 -3.06 14.69
CA PHE A 187 -9.77 -3.07 14.42
C PHE A 187 -9.29 -1.69 13.95
N ALA A 188 -9.92 -1.11 12.92
CA ALA A 188 -9.57 0.21 12.39
C ALA A 188 -9.68 1.30 13.46
N ARG A 189 -10.72 1.25 14.32
CA ARG A 189 -10.84 2.17 15.48
C ARG A 189 -9.72 1.98 16.50
N ALA A 190 -9.34 0.74 16.78
CA ALA A 190 -8.28 0.44 17.75
C ALA A 190 -6.89 0.85 17.21
N ALA A 191 -6.63 0.66 15.93
CA ALA A 191 -5.42 1.14 15.26
C ALA A 191 -5.36 2.67 15.25
N GLY A 192 -6.50 3.31 15.00
CA GLY A 192 -6.65 4.76 14.89
C GLY A 192 -6.23 5.29 13.52
N ARG A 193 -6.80 6.42 13.13
CA ARG A 193 -6.48 7.10 11.87
C ARG A 193 -5.21 7.94 12.03
N GLN A 194 -4.36 7.96 11.02
CA GLN A 194 -3.19 8.83 10.97
C GLN A 194 -3.40 10.02 10.01
N LYS A 195 -3.89 9.77 8.81
CA LYS A 195 -4.04 10.77 7.73
C LYS A 195 -5.48 11.28 7.62
N THR A 196 -5.61 12.54 7.25
CA THR A 196 -6.91 13.14 6.90
C THR A 196 -7.22 12.88 5.41
N PRO A 197 -8.51 12.76 5.01
CA PRO A 197 -8.87 12.52 3.62
C PRO A 197 -8.74 13.77 2.73
N PRO A 198 -8.23 13.64 1.49
CA PRO A 198 -7.56 12.48 0.93
C PRO A 198 -6.20 12.23 1.59
N ALA A 199 -5.84 10.95 1.78
CA ALA A 199 -4.66 10.58 2.56
C ALA A 199 -3.34 10.74 1.80
N PHE A 200 -3.38 10.73 0.47
CA PHE A 200 -2.20 10.70 -0.42
C PHE A 200 -2.26 11.81 -1.47
N ASP A 201 -3.34 11.92 -2.27
CA ASP A 201 -3.48 12.99 -3.26
C ASP A 201 -4.15 14.22 -2.62
N GLY A 202 -3.37 15.03 -1.90
CA GLY A 202 -3.86 16.20 -1.18
C GLY A 202 -4.54 17.22 -2.09
N LEU A 203 -5.73 17.73 -1.70
CA LEU A 203 -6.48 18.70 -2.51
C LEU A 203 -5.75 20.04 -2.68
N ALA A 204 -4.82 20.34 -1.78
CA ALA A 204 -3.95 21.53 -1.84
C ALA A 204 -2.58 21.24 -2.48
N LEU A 205 -2.35 20.03 -3.02
CA LEU A 205 -1.06 19.57 -3.55
C LEU A 205 0.07 19.60 -2.51
N ASP A 206 -0.26 19.39 -1.25
CA ASP A 206 0.63 19.56 -0.10
C ASP A 206 1.12 18.24 0.52
N ASN A 207 0.74 17.10 -0.06
CA ASN A 207 1.27 15.80 0.30
C ASN A 207 2.56 15.48 -0.48
N GLY A 208 3.47 14.70 0.12
CA GLY A 208 4.70 14.27 -0.54
C GLY A 208 4.44 13.48 -1.82
N GLU A 209 3.38 12.69 -1.84
CA GLU A 209 2.98 11.90 -3.00
C GLU A 209 2.59 12.79 -4.21
N ASN A 210 2.05 13.99 -3.98
CA ASN A 210 1.82 14.94 -5.08
C ASN A 210 3.14 15.35 -5.78
N GLN A 211 4.24 15.43 -5.02
CA GLN A 211 5.56 15.77 -5.55
C GLN A 211 6.17 14.63 -6.36
N GLU A 212 5.85 13.37 -6.04
CA GLU A 212 6.27 12.21 -6.83
C GLU A 212 5.73 12.25 -8.27
N PHE A 213 4.63 12.96 -8.50
CA PHE A 213 4.04 13.18 -9.81
C PHE A 213 4.36 14.56 -10.41
N GLY A 214 5.29 15.28 -9.81
CA GLY A 214 5.84 16.52 -10.35
C GLY A 214 6.65 16.30 -11.64
N THR A 215 7.17 17.41 -12.17
CA THR A 215 8.07 17.42 -13.33
C THR A 215 9.20 18.39 -13.10
N ASP A 216 10.11 18.52 -14.06
CA ASP A 216 11.23 19.48 -14.01
C ASP A 216 10.80 20.93 -13.81
N THR A 217 9.54 21.25 -14.10
CA THR A 217 9.02 22.62 -14.05
C THR A 217 7.77 22.79 -13.18
N VAL A 218 7.22 21.70 -12.64
CA VAL A 218 6.02 21.70 -11.79
C VAL A 218 6.28 20.79 -10.59
N ASP A 219 6.28 21.38 -9.41
CA ASP A 219 6.67 20.69 -8.18
C ASP A 219 5.71 19.57 -7.76
N ALA A 220 4.42 19.75 -7.98
CA ALA A 220 3.40 18.80 -7.53
C ALA A 220 2.22 18.73 -8.50
N ARG A 221 1.63 17.54 -8.64
CA ARG A 221 0.43 17.30 -9.47
C ARG A 221 -0.53 16.37 -8.77
N HIS A 222 -1.81 16.49 -9.12
CA HIS A 222 -2.79 15.46 -8.80
C HIS A 222 -2.54 14.20 -9.64
N PHE A 223 -2.81 13.05 -9.06
CA PHE A 223 -2.68 11.76 -9.75
C PHE A 223 -3.97 10.92 -9.67
N THR A 224 -5.03 11.46 -9.03
CA THR A 224 -6.36 10.86 -8.98
C THR A 224 -7.40 11.78 -9.62
N ALA A 225 -8.40 11.19 -10.26
CA ALA A 225 -9.51 11.95 -10.83
C ALA A 225 -10.32 12.66 -9.73
N TYR A 226 -10.44 12.05 -8.55
CA TYR A 226 -11.15 12.63 -7.43
C TYR A 226 -10.51 13.95 -6.98
N SER A 227 -9.22 13.91 -6.64
CA SER A 227 -8.52 15.10 -6.12
C SER A 227 -8.38 16.19 -7.18
N ALA A 228 -8.15 15.81 -8.44
CA ALA A 228 -8.14 16.77 -9.54
C ALA A 228 -9.47 17.53 -9.68
N ALA A 229 -10.61 16.83 -9.54
CA ALA A 229 -11.93 17.43 -9.62
C ALA A 229 -12.30 18.30 -8.40
N HIS A 230 -11.63 18.08 -7.27
CA HIS A 230 -11.90 18.77 -5.99
C HIS A 230 -10.71 19.64 -5.53
N SER A 231 -9.76 19.90 -6.41
CA SER A 231 -8.57 20.70 -6.08
C SER A 231 -8.93 22.07 -5.51
N THR A 232 -8.19 22.44 -4.47
CA THR A 232 -8.25 23.80 -3.91
C THR A 232 -7.22 24.75 -4.54
N VAL A 233 -6.35 24.20 -5.39
CA VAL A 233 -5.33 24.97 -6.11
C VAL A 233 -5.88 25.36 -7.48
N LYS A 234 -5.82 26.64 -7.79
CA LYS A 234 -6.24 27.14 -9.09
C LYS A 234 -5.28 26.63 -10.19
N ASP A 235 -5.86 26.17 -11.29
CA ASP A 235 -5.10 25.65 -12.44
C ASP A 235 -4.13 24.50 -12.08
N ALA A 236 -4.51 23.70 -11.08
CA ALA A 236 -3.74 22.55 -10.65
C ALA A 236 -3.51 21.57 -11.79
N GLY A 237 -2.24 21.16 -11.97
CA GLY A 237 -1.87 20.17 -12.96
C GLY A 237 -2.29 18.75 -12.53
N VAL A 238 -2.58 17.91 -13.53
CA VAL A 238 -2.79 16.48 -13.35
C VAL A 238 -1.63 15.73 -13.99
N ALA A 239 -1.15 14.69 -13.35
CA ALA A 239 -0.11 13.82 -13.90
C ALA A 239 -0.62 13.19 -15.20
N ASP A 240 0.26 13.05 -16.17
CA ASP A 240 -0.10 12.33 -17.39
C ASP A 240 -0.35 10.84 -17.12
N ALA A 241 -1.23 10.25 -17.92
CA ALA A 241 -1.67 8.87 -17.72
C ALA A 241 -0.52 7.84 -17.83
N GLN A 242 0.53 8.15 -18.60
CA GLN A 242 1.70 7.27 -18.72
C GLN A 242 2.51 7.28 -17.41
N THR A 243 2.73 8.43 -16.80
CA THR A 243 3.41 8.53 -15.50
C THR A 243 2.64 7.75 -14.42
N VAL A 244 1.33 7.95 -14.30
CA VAL A 244 0.48 7.19 -13.36
C VAL A 244 0.57 5.69 -13.63
N ARG A 245 0.53 5.28 -14.91
CA ARG A 245 0.68 3.88 -15.30
C ARG A 245 2.03 3.30 -14.90
N LEU A 246 3.13 4.01 -15.16
CA LEU A 246 4.48 3.57 -14.81
C LEU A 246 4.67 3.40 -13.30
N MET A 247 4.01 4.21 -12.48
CA MET A 247 4.11 4.17 -11.02
C MET A 247 3.31 3.02 -10.39
N ASN A 248 2.43 2.33 -11.13
CA ASN A 248 1.58 1.28 -10.57
C ASN A 248 2.05 -0.13 -10.98
N PRO A 249 2.56 -0.93 -10.03
CA PRO A 249 3.04 -2.29 -10.30
C PRO A 249 1.94 -3.23 -10.81
N MET A 250 0.67 -2.97 -10.50
CA MET A 250 -0.46 -3.80 -10.94
C MET A 250 -0.61 -3.84 -12.45
N ASN A 251 -0.12 -2.84 -13.17
CA ASN A 251 -0.12 -2.79 -14.62
C ASN A 251 0.85 -3.81 -15.26
N TYR A 252 1.80 -4.31 -14.47
CA TYR A 252 2.90 -5.17 -14.92
C TYR A 252 2.82 -6.60 -14.37
N ILE A 253 2.02 -6.84 -13.32
CA ILE A 253 1.80 -8.18 -12.73
C ILE A 253 0.71 -8.93 -13.53
N ALA A 254 0.81 -8.97 -14.85
CA ALA A 254 -0.24 -9.59 -15.67
C ALA A 254 0.18 -10.94 -16.27
N HIS A 255 1.46 -11.27 -16.29
CA HIS A 255 1.97 -12.44 -17.02
C HIS A 255 2.81 -13.35 -16.12
N ARG A 256 2.53 -14.66 -16.18
CA ARG A 256 3.19 -15.70 -15.37
C ARG A 256 4.72 -15.76 -15.52
N GLN A 257 5.27 -15.22 -16.58
CA GLN A 257 6.70 -15.37 -16.90
C GLN A 257 7.56 -14.15 -16.60
N ALA A 258 6.98 -12.97 -16.44
CA ALA A 258 7.73 -11.75 -16.14
C ALA A 258 8.03 -11.59 -14.65
N GLY A 259 9.22 -11.05 -14.35
CA GLY A 259 9.68 -10.70 -13.01
C GLY A 259 10.00 -11.87 -12.08
N PRO A 260 10.42 -11.55 -10.85
CA PRO A 260 10.92 -12.52 -9.87
C PRO A 260 9.85 -13.52 -9.44
N GLN A 261 10.29 -14.72 -9.04
CA GLN A 261 9.40 -15.74 -8.49
C GLN A 261 9.14 -15.54 -7.00
N HIS A 262 10.07 -14.93 -6.26
CA HIS A 262 10.05 -14.88 -4.80
C HIS A 262 9.69 -13.47 -4.33
N TRP A 263 8.60 -13.37 -3.56
CA TRP A 263 8.10 -12.13 -3.01
C TRP A 263 7.86 -12.25 -1.51
N ARG A 264 8.52 -11.42 -0.75
CA ARG A 264 8.28 -11.25 0.68
C ARG A 264 7.66 -9.89 0.92
N ILE A 265 6.46 -9.85 1.50
CA ILE A 265 5.72 -8.63 1.77
C ILE A 265 5.39 -8.60 3.26
N ARG A 266 5.66 -7.48 3.90
CA ARG A 266 5.34 -7.26 5.31
C ARG A 266 4.58 -5.96 5.47
N VAL A 267 3.53 -5.98 6.28
CA VAL A 267 2.81 -4.78 6.76
C VAL A 267 2.40 -5.06 8.20
N GLY A 268 2.78 -4.18 9.11
CA GLY A 268 2.51 -4.39 10.53
C GLY A 268 1.02 -4.26 10.86
N THR A 269 0.51 -5.02 11.84
CA THR A 269 -0.90 -4.90 12.25
C THR A 269 -1.24 -3.56 12.90
N ALA A 270 -0.26 -2.78 13.33
CA ALA A 270 -0.43 -1.43 13.84
C ALA A 270 -0.05 -0.34 12.82
N ASP A 271 0.14 -0.73 11.55
CA ASP A 271 0.34 0.22 10.46
C ASP A 271 -0.95 1.04 10.24
N ARG A 272 -0.83 2.33 10.16
CA ARG A 272 -1.92 3.29 9.91
C ARG A 272 -1.53 4.37 8.92
N ASP A 273 -0.40 4.18 8.26
CA ASP A 273 0.05 5.09 7.21
C ASP A 273 -0.58 4.72 5.86
N THR A 274 -0.84 3.44 5.65
CA THR A 274 -1.55 2.91 4.48
C THR A 274 -2.63 1.90 4.89
N SER A 275 -3.55 1.58 3.98
CA SER A 275 -4.50 0.49 4.20
C SER A 275 -3.82 -0.87 4.03
N HIS A 276 -4.10 -1.80 4.93
CA HIS A 276 -3.68 -3.21 4.83
C HIS A 276 -4.15 -3.86 3.52
N ALA A 277 -5.25 -3.36 2.94
CA ALA A 277 -5.80 -3.86 1.69
C ALA A 277 -4.82 -3.73 0.52
N ILE A 278 -3.97 -2.71 0.49
CA ILE A 278 -2.98 -2.49 -0.59
C ILE A 278 -1.99 -3.67 -0.66
N ALA A 279 -1.41 -4.06 0.47
CA ALA A 279 -0.49 -5.20 0.53
C ALA A 279 -1.19 -6.52 0.18
N VAL A 280 -2.45 -6.70 0.61
CA VAL A 280 -3.24 -7.89 0.30
C VAL A 280 -3.59 -7.96 -1.19
N ILE A 281 -3.99 -6.85 -1.84
CA ILE A 281 -4.24 -6.80 -3.28
C ILE A 281 -2.98 -7.22 -4.05
N LEU A 282 -1.85 -6.59 -3.72
CA LEU A 282 -0.56 -6.88 -4.34
C LEU A 282 -0.20 -8.37 -4.21
N ALA A 283 -0.22 -8.91 -3.00
CA ALA A 283 0.09 -10.31 -2.74
C ALA A 283 -0.86 -11.27 -3.47
N THR A 284 -2.15 -11.00 -3.43
CA THR A 284 -3.16 -11.83 -4.10
C THR A 284 -2.99 -11.81 -5.62
N ARG A 285 -2.72 -10.64 -6.22
CA ARG A 285 -2.44 -10.54 -7.65
C ARG A 285 -1.22 -11.37 -8.04
N LEU A 286 -0.13 -11.26 -7.30
CA LEU A 286 1.08 -12.05 -7.52
C LEU A 286 0.80 -13.55 -7.39
N GLN A 287 0.07 -13.99 -6.36
CA GLN A 287 -0.33 -15.40 -6.17
C GLN A 287 -1.19 -15.88 -7.33
N ASN A 288 -2.11 -15.09 -7.82
CA ASN A 288 -2.98 -15.43 -8.96
C ASN A 288 -2.19 -15.59 -10.27
N THR A 289 -1.00 -15.00 -10.36
CA THR A 289 -0.07 -15.21 -11.49
C THR A 289 0.94 -16.34 -11.27
N GLY A 290 0.84 -17.07 -10.15
CA GLY A 290 1.69 -18.23 -9.84
C GLY A 290 3.02 -17.89 -9.20
N LYS A 291 3.19 -16.67 -8.66
CA LYS A 291 4.38 -16.28 -7.90
C LYS A 291 4.35 -16.89 -6.49
N GLN A 292 5.55 -17.10 -5.92
CA GLN A 292 5.71 -17.51 -4.53
C GLN A 292 5.72 -16.27 -3.64
N VAL A 293 4.63 -16.09 -2.90
CA VAL A 293 4.40 -14.88 -2.10
C VAL A 293 4.28 -15.23 -0.63
N ASP A 294 5.12 -14.63 0.18
CA ASP A 294 5.07 -14.67 1.64
C ASP A 294 4.59 -13.31 2.15
N LEU A 295 3.27 -13.15 2.26
CA LEU A 295 2.65 -12.02 2.95
C LEU A 295 2.41 -12.37 4.41
N PHE A 296 2.94 -11.56 5.31
CA PHE A 296 2.66 -11.66 6.74
C PHE A 296 2.48 -10.26 7.35
N MET A 297 1.61 -10.17 8.37
CA MET A 297 1.35 -8.96 9.13
C MET A 297 1.95 -9.08 10.53
N PRO A 298 3.19 -8.59 10.78
CA PRO A 298 3.80 -8.63 12.11
C PRO A 298 2.93 -7.95 13.16
N TRP A 299 2.74 -8.62 14.30
CA TRP A 299 1.82 -8.18 15.35
C TRP A 299 2.33 -6.94 16.08
N ASP A 300 1.44 -5.95 16.27
CA ASP A 300 1.70 -4.67 16.94
C ASP A 300 2.88 -3.86 16.35
N VAL A 301 3.30 -4.19 15.15
CA VAL A 301 4.34 -3.42 14.46
C VAL A 301 3.68 -2.25 13.71
N PRO A 302 4.18 -1.01 13.88
CA PRO A 302 3.71 0.15 13.15
C PRO A 302 4.30 0.19 11.73
N HIS A 303 4.08 1.30 11.02
CA HIS A 303 4.69 1.57 9.71
C HIS A 303 6.23 1.61 9.82
N SER A 304 6.88 0.50 9.50
CA SER A 304 8.35 0.38 9.58
C SER A 304 8.88 -0.79 8.74
N GLY A 305 10.20 -0.96 8.71
CA GLY A 305 10.88 -2.08 8.07
C GLY A 305 11.73 -2.88 9.05
N ASP A 306 12.31 -3.96 8.57
CA ASP A 306 13.26 -4.82 9.29
C ASP A 306 12.71 -5.55 10.53
N TYR A 307 11.74 -6.44 10.31
CA TYR A 307 11.24 -7.39 11.31
C TYR A 307 11.21 -8.83 10.81
#